data_100457e4cad176e78a13e8d7951b32a7
#
_entry.id   100457e4cad176e78a13e8d7951b32a7
#
_cell.length_a   1.000
_cell.length_b   1.000
_cell.length_c   1.000
_cell.angle_alpha   90.00
_cell.angle_beta   90.00
_cell.angle_gamma   90.00
#
_symmetry.space_group_name_H-M   'P 1'
#
loop_
_entity.id
_entity.type
_entity.pdbx_description
1 polymer ?
#
loop_
_entity_poly.entity_id
_entity_poly.type
_entity_poly.pdbx_seq_one_letter_code
_entity_poly.pdbx_strand_id
1 'polypeptide(L)'
;MAVRATVARFPMDPDALESSGLPWGVTVMPFAAKDENGTAPLYGSDGHLLPRCENCWAYYNTFCEQEQWAWSCALCGTLNGLTSEVITRYSLPQSCPENMSSFIDLELPGEGSEEEAMQARPVYVAAVDLSSSEEFLELTKSALLAALEALGPGSLFGLTTFSHKIGLYDVQGPIPVVKNVFIPPDSDGTLPIELEDVMPLMSFLAPVETCKDRIASALETLRPTTSWERTTAAGQGLDGVLLGGRGFGVAMEALFNYLGSEYGNTFALARVFAFLSGPPDYGAGHLDTRRYGEQYASKGEDADRALLPEQTPFYKDLAAVAVQSGVCVDIFAVTNEYTDLASLKFLSIESGGSLFLYSNTDDSTLPQDMYRMLSRPYAFNCVLRLRTSSEFKPGHSYGHFFPDPQYENVQHIICCDSYATYAYDFDFANTVGFSRHTSEPPMLQIAFQYTVIVPPEELSSSGSSSASRTKHSLKRRLRIRTLQCGAAQNINELYDSVDPEVVLSILVHKVILASLEQGVREGRMLLHDWLVILTAQYNEACKVVQYAHGSSTTAHIDVAFSQCPQLQLLPRLVFALLRNPLPPLP
;
A
#
# COMPACT_ATOMS: atom_id res chain seq x y z
N MET A 1 1.85 8.48 -12.66
CA MET A 1 2.20 7.04 -12.49
C MET A 1 3.60 6.82 -13.04
N ALA A 2 4.51 6.33 -12.22
CA ALA A 2 5.85 5.97 -12.65
C ALA A 2 6.00 4.44 -12.64
N VAL A 3 6.63 3.88 -13.67
CA VAL A 3 6.84 2.45 -13.84
C VAL A 3 8.30 2.22 -14.18
N ARG A 4 9.01 1.45 -13.35
CA ARG A 4 10.42 1.12 -13.58
C ARG A 4 10.58 -0.40 -13.61
N ALA A 5 11.26 -0.91 -14.60
CA ALA A 5 11.54 -2.34 -14.73
C ALA A 5 12.94 -2.69 -14.19
N THR A 6 13.12 -3.92 -13.75
CA THR A 6 14.45 -4.46 -13.37
C THR A 6 15.42 -4.41 -14.54
N VAL A 7 14.90 -4.60 -15.75
CA VAL A 7 15.63 -4.55 -17.02
C VAL A 7 14.77 -3.77 -18.03
N ALA A 8 15.33 -2.77 -18.69
CA ALA A 8 14.62 -1.97 -19.69
C ALA A 8 14.35 -2.77 -20.97
N ARG A 9 15.17 -3.79 -21.25
CA ARG A 9 14.96 -4.78 -22.30
C ARG A 9 14.62 -6.11 -21.64
N PHE A 10 13.47 -6.66 -21.94
CA PHE A 10 12.98 -7.90 -21.35
C PHE A 10 13.80 -9.11 -21.85
N PRO A 11 13.96 -10.15 -21.03
CA PRO A 11 14.60 -11.39 -21.49
C PRO A 11 13.81 -11.99 -22.65
N MET A 12 14.48 -12.59 -23.63
CA MET A 12 13.85 -13.12 -24.83
C MET A 12 12.97 -14.33 -24.54
N ASP A 13 13.43 -15.20 -23.67
CA ASP A 13 12.82 -16.48 -23.31
C ASP A 13 13.21 -16.91 -21.89
N PRO A 14 12.62 -17.99 -21.35
CA PRO A 14 12.95 -18.51 -20.03
C PRO A 14 14.44 -18.86 -19.86
N ASP A 15 15.09 -19.39 -20.89
CA ASP A 15 16.49 -19.80 -20.84
C ASP A 15 17.41 -18.55 -20.71
N ALA A 16 17.08 -17.47 -21.42
CA ALA A 16 17.79 -16.19 -21.31
C ALA A 16 17.61 -15.57 -19.93
N LEU A 17 16.42 -15.66 -19.35
CA LEU A 17 16.15 -15.19 -17.98
C LEU A 17 16.96 -16.00 -16.96
N GLU A 18 16.90 -17.32 -17.00
CA GLU A 18 17.60 -18.19 -16.08
C GLU A 18 19.12 -18.02 -16.19
N SER A 19 19.67 -17.99 -17.41
CA SER A 19 21.09 -17.84 -17.65
C SER A 19 21.63 -16.44 -17.28
N SER A 20 20.76 -15.44 -17.17
CA SER A 20 21.16 -14.11 -16.72
C SER A 20 21.32 -13.98 -15.20
N GLY A 21 20.60 -14.79 -14.43
CA GLY A 21 20.51 -14.68 -12.97
C GLY A 21 19.80 -13.43 -12.45
N LEU A 22 19.19 -12.63 -13.34
CA LEU A 22 18.49 -11.40 -12.97
C LEU A 22 17.04 -11.67 -12.58
N PRO A 23 16.51 -10.99 -11.57
CA PRO A 23 15.07 -10.96 -11.33
C PRO A 23 14.39 -10.15 -12.43
N TRP A 24 13.21 -10.59 -12.85
CA TRP A 24 12.42 -9.90 -13.86
C TRP A 24 11.12 -9.39 -13.25
N GLY A 25 10.91 -8.10 -13.30
CA GLY A 25 9.74 -7.46 -12.70
C GLY A 25 9.73 -5.95 -12.86
N VAL A 26 8.70 -5.34 -12.29
CA VAL A 26 8.50 -3.89 -12.30
C VAL A 26 8.10 -3.36 -10.94
N THR A 27 8.44 -2.10 -10.68
CA THR A 27 7.86 -1.30 -9.61
C THR A 27 6.92 -0.26 -10.20
N VAL A 28 5.80 -0.03 -9.53
CA VAL A 28 4.74 0.89 -9.95
C VAL A 28 4.43 1.85 -8.83
N MET A 29 4.50 3.15 -9.11
CA MET A 29 4.00 4.22 -8.25
C MET A 29 2.73 4.80 -8.90
N PRO A 30 1.54 4.25 -8.65
CA PRO A 30 0.36 4.53 -9.45
C PRO A 30 -0.12 5.97 -9.31
N PHE A 31 0.03 6.57 -8.13
CA PHE A 31 -0.43 7.93 -7.87
C PHE A 31 0.66 9.00 -8.06
N ALA A 32 1.87 8.63 -8.49
CA ALA A 32 2.89 9.62 -8.84
C ALA A 32 2.38 10.58 -9.92
N ALA A 33 2.66 11.87 -9.74
CA ALA A 33 2.16 12.94 -10.63
C ALA A 33 2.71 12.83 -12.06
N LYS A 34 3.93 12.29 -12.21
CA LYS A 34 4.65 12.14 -13.46
C LYS A 34 5.12 10.70 -13.65
N ASP A 35 5.47 10.36 -14.88
CA ASP A 35 6.12 9.10 -15.19
C ASP A 35 7.63 9.14 -14.86
N GLU A 36 8.33 8.05 -15.15
CA GLU A 36 9.77 7.87 -14.95
C GLU A 36 10.63 8.86 -15.75
N ASN A 37 10.07 9.46 -16.82
CA ASN A 37 10.71 10.46 -17.68
C ASN A 37 10.34 11.90 -17.30
N GLY A 38 9.51 12.08 -16.26
CA GLY A 38 9.05 13.38 -15.83
C GLY A 38 7.86 13.93 -16.64
N THR A 39 7.17 13.09 -17.44
CA THR A 39 6.00 13.46 -18.24
C THR A 39 4.72 13.30 -17.42
N ALA A 40 3.83 14.28 -17.46
CA ALA A 40 2.51 14.21 -16.86
C ALA A 40 1.52 13.46 -17.77
N PRO A 41 0.46 12.82 -17.21
CA PRO A 41 -0.58 12.21 -18.04
C PRO A 41 -1.35 13.25 -18.83
N LEU A 42 -1.90 12.86 -19.97
CA LEU A 42 -2.91 13.66 -20.65
C LEU A 42 -4.25 13.49 -19.92
N TYR A 43 -4.82 14.61 -19.49
CA TYR A 43 -6.11 14.63 -18.79
C TYR A 43 -7.26 14.70 -19.79
N GLY A 44 -8.37 14.03 -19.45
CA GLY A 44 -9.59 14.07 -20.23
C GLY A 44 -10.83 13.72 -19.42
N SER A 45 -11.98 13.82 -20.09
CA SER A 45 -13.28 13.41 -19.57
C SER A 45 -13.75 12.11 -20.23
N ASP A 46 -14.93 11.65 -19.78
CA ASP A 46 -15.66 10.55 -20.40
C ASP A 46 -14.91 9.20 -20.40
N GLY A 47 -14.16 8.94 -19.33
CA GLY A 47 -13.40 7.69 -19.16
C GLY A 47 -14.27 6.42 -19.19
N HIS A 48 -15.58 6.54 -18.97
CA HIS A 48 -16.54 5.44 -19.11
C HIS A 48 -16.75 5.00 -20.55
N LEU A 49 -16.46 5.87 -21.52
CA LEU A 49 -16.52 5.55 -22.95
C LEU A 49 -15.24 4.90 -23.48
N LEU A 50 -14.19 4.79 -22.66
CA LEU A 50 -12.94 4.17 -23.08
C LEU A 50 -13.16 2.67 -23.33
N PRO A 51 -12.92 2.15 -24.56
CA PRO A 51 -13.16 0.75 -24.88
C PRO A 51 -12.26 -0.19 -24.07
N ARG A 52 -12.80 -1.35 -23.73
CA ARG A 52 -12.08 -2.45 -23.09
C ARG A 52 -12.14 -3.69 -23.96
N CYS A 53 -11.04 -4.42 -24.03
CA CYS A 53 -10.96 -5.68 -24.75
C CYS A 53 -11.84 -6.74 -24.07
N GLU A 54 -12.69 -7.42 -24.84
CA GLU A 54 -13.57 -8.47 -24.33
C GLU A 54 -12.81 -9.73 -23.87
N ASN A 55 -11.59 -9.93 -24.38
CA ASN A 55 -10.77 -11.09 -24.05
C ASN A 55 -9.85 -10.85 -22.85
N CYS A 56 -8.95 -9.85 -22.93
CA CYS A 56 -7.93 -9.62 -21.89
C CYS A 56 -8.26 -8.48 -20.94
N TRP A 57 -9.37 -7.77 -21.14
CA TRP A 57 -9.83 -6.64 -20.33
C TRP A 57 -8.89 -5.43 -20.30
N ALA A 58 -7.90 -5.38 -21.20
CA ALA A 58 -7.06 -4.20 -21.38
C ALA A 58 -7.87 -3.05 -22.00
N TYR A 59 -7.50 -1.84 -21.64
CA TYR A 59 -8.10 -0.65 -22.21
C TYR A 59 -7.49 -0.30 -23.57
N TYR A 60 -8.30 0.28 -24.46
CA TYR A 60 -7.84 0.87 -25.69
C TYR A 60 -6.72 1.89 -25.44
N ASN A 61 -5.72 1.93 -26.31
CA ASN A 61 -4.54 2.78 -26.18
C ASN A 61 -3.91 3.08 -27.55
N THR A 62 -2.92 3.97 -27.58
CA THR A 62 -2.26 4.43 -28.80
C THR A 62 -1.58 3.34 -29.65
N PHE A 63 -1.37 2.16 -29.11
CA PHE A 63 -0.77 1.01 -29.81
C PHE A 63 -1.81 0.08 -30.43
N CYS A 64 -3.10 0.32 -30.16
CA CYS A 64 -4.19 -0.44 -30.76
C CYS A 64 -4.40 0.02 -32.21
N GLU A 65 -4.69 -0.94 -33.09
CA GLU A 65 -5.08 -0.64 -34.46
C GLU A 65 -6.58 -0.40 -34.50
N GLN A 66 -6.99 0.77 -35.04
CA GLN A 66 -8.38 1.16 -35.16
C GLN A 66 -8.84 1.06 -36.60
N GLU A 67 -9.94 0.37 -36.81
CA GLU A 67 -10.71 0.35 -38.05
C GLU A 67 -12.00 1.18 -37.89
N GLN A 68 -12.81 1.26 -38.95
CA GLN A 68 -14.02 2.10 -38.95
C GLN A 68 -15.04 1.70 -37.87
N TRP A 69 -15.18 0.40 -37.58
CA TRP A 69 -16.18 -0.17 -36.66
C TRP A 69 -15.60 -1.07 -35.58
N ALA A 70 -14.30 -1.26 -35.61
CA ALA A 70 -13.60 -2.21 -34.75
C ALA A 70 -12.22 -1.71 -34.38
N TRP A 71 -11.59 -2.38 -33.39
CA TRP A 71 -10.21 -2.15 -33.03
C TRP A 71 -9.55 -3.45 -32.57
N SER A 72 -8.28 -3.60 -32.91
CA SER A 72 -7.45 -4.73 -32.47
C SER A 72 -6.72 -4.38 -31.16
N CYS A 73 -6.84 -5.25 -30.17
CA CYS A 73 -6.18 -5.05 -28.88
C CYS A 73 -4.66 -5.24 -29.02
N ALA A 74 -3.88 -4.23 -28.63
CA ALA A 74 -2.42 -4.28 -28.68
C ALA A 74 -1.78 -5.35 -27.76
N LEU A 75 -2.50 -5.83 -26.73
CA LEU A 75 -1.99 -6.83 -25.78
C LEU A 75 -2.27 -8.27 -26.22
N CYS A 76 -3.38 -8.54 -26.85
CA CYS A 76 -3.80 -9.92 -27.17
C CYS A 76 -4.25 -10.14 -28.62
N GLY A 77 -4.21 -9.12 -29.47
CA GLY A 77 -4.60 -9.21 -30.87
C GLY A 77 -6.10 -9.39 -31.14
N THR A 78 -6.93 -9.45 -30.10
CA THR A 78 -8.38 -9.68 -30.27
C THR A 78 -9.04 -8.49 -30.91
N LEU A 79 -9.85 -8.76 -31.94
CA LEU A 79 -10.69 -7.75 -32.62
C LEU A 79 -11.94 -7.50 -31.78
N ASN A 80 -12.18 -6.23 -31.45
CA ASN A 80 -13.30 -5.76 -30.65
C ASN A 80 -14.16 -4.78 -31.45
N GLY A 81 -15.47 -4.81 -31.26
CA GLY A 81 -16.39 -3.85 -31.86
C GLY A 81 -16.34 -2.49 -31.15
N LEU A 82 -16.67 -1.42 -31.90
CA LEU A 82 -16.87 -0.09 -31.34
C LEU A 82 -18.37 0.21 -31.22
N THR A 83 -18.79 0.79 -30.09
CA THR A 83 -20.16 1.28 -29.93
C THR A 83 -20.38 2.58 -30.74
N SER A 84 -21.62 2.92 -31.04
CA SER A 84 -21.94 4.15 -31.76
C SER A 84 -21.49 5.42 -31.03
N GLU A 85 -21.49 5.39 -29.70
CA GLU A 85 -21.04 6.51 -28.86
C GLU A 85 -19.52 6.70 -29.00
N VAL A 86 -18.76 5.61 -28.95
CA VAL A 86 -17.31 5.63 -29.10
C VAL A 86 -16.92 6.04 -30.54
N ILE A 87 -17.63 5.58 -31.55
CA ILE A 87 -17.43 6.01 -32.97
C ILE A 87 -17.63 7.52 -33.07
N THR A 88 -18.69 8.04 -32.45
CA THR A 88 -18.95 9.49 -32.46
C THR A 88 -17.83 10.25 -31.73
N ARG A 89 -17.38 9.75 -30.58
CA ARG A 89 -16.25 10.33 -29.83
C ARG A 89 -14.98 10.34 -30.69
N TYR A 90 -14.66 9.27 -31.39
CA TYR A 90 -13.45 9.14 -32.21
C TYR A 90 -13.54 9.81 -33.57
N SER A 91 -14.69 10.41 -33.93
CA SER A 91 -14.79 11.26 -35.12
C SER A 91 -13.85 12.49 -35.06
N LEU A 92 -13.46 12.90 -33.82
CA LEU A 92 -12.45 13.93 -33.56
C LEU A 92 -11.30 13.33 -32.72
N PRO A 93 -10.42 12.52 -33.31
CA PRO A 93 -9.42 11.75 -32.57
C PRO A 93 -8.44 12.63 -31.79
N GLN A 94 -8.20 13.86 -32.22
CA GLN A 94 -7.32 14.82 -31.55
C GLN A 94 -7.90 15.34 -30.20
N SER A 95 -9.18 15.13 -29.95
CA SER A 95 -9.83 15.50 -28.70
C SER A 95 -9.78 14.37 -27.65
N CYS A 96 -9.32 13.18 -28.03
CA CYS A 96 -9.31 11.99 -27.19
C CYS A 96 -7.89 11.70 -26.69
N PRO A 97 -7.60 11.85 -25.39
CA PRO A 97 -6.27 11.62 -24.83
C PRO A 97 -5.71 10.22 -25.13
N GLU A 98 -6.58 9.20 -25.15
CA GLU A 98 -6.22 7.81 -25.43
C GLU A 98 -5.69 7.55 -26.84
N ASN A 99 -5.98 8.45 -27.80
CA ASN A 99 -5.42 8.40 -29.15
C ASN A 99 -4.09 9.14 -29.27
N MET A 100 -3.75 9.98 -28.27
CA MET A 100 -2.61 10.89 -28.33
C MET A 100 -1.46 10.47 -27.41
N SER A 101 -1.76 9.75 -26.34
CA SER A 101 -0.77 9.40 -25.32
C SER A 101 -0.99 8.00 -24.76
N SER A 102 0.11 7.31 -24.48
CA SER A 102 0.11 6.05 -23.74
C SER A 102 -0.01 6.26 -22.23
N PHE A 103 -0.01 7.51 -21.77
CA PHE A 103 -0.18 7.89 -20.37
C PHE A 103 -1.31 8.91 -20.24
N ILE A 104 -2.45 8.47 -19.74
CA ILE A 104 -3.69 9.23 -19.66
C ILE A 104 -4.31 9.18 -18.26
N ASP A 105 -5.14 10.17 -17.96
CA ASP A 105 -5.90 10.26 -16.72
C ASP A 105 -7.29 10.82 -17.02
N LEU A 106 -8.29 9.96 -17.06
CA LEU A 106 -9.64 10.29 -17.47
C LEU A 106 -10.59 10.41 -16.29
N GLU A 107 -11.41 11.43 -16.30
CA GLU A 107 -12.48 11.58 -15.32
C GLU A 107 -13.62 10.61 -15.64
N LEU A 108 -14.07 9.88 -14.64
CA LEU A 108 -15.25 9.02 -14.73
C LEU A 108 -16.48 9.80 -14.24
N PRO A 109 -17.68 9.52 -14.76
CA PRO A 109 -18.91 10.11 -14.22
C PRO A 109 -19.05 9.75 -12.75
N GLY A 110 -19.55 10.68 -11.94
CA GLY A 110 -19.82 10.45 -10.54
C GLY A 110 -20.92 9.39 -10.38
N GLU A 111 -20.66 8.40 -9.55
CA GLU A 111 -21.67 7.47 -9.06
C GLU A 111 -22.38 8.17 -7.90
N GLY A 112 -23.58 8.70 -8.12
CA GLY A 112 -24.38 9.32 -7.08
C GLY A 112 -25.00 10.65 -7.49
N SER A 113 -25.99 11.11 -6.73
CA SER A 113 -26.57 12.43 -6.92
C SER A 113 -25.56 13.53 -6.55
N GLU A 114 -25.65 14.69 -7.18
CA GLU A 114 -24.81 15.86 -6.83
C GLU A 114 -24.93 16.23 -5.32
N GLU A 115 -26.04 15.84 -4.67
CA GLU A 115 -26.27 16.06 -3.24
C GLU A 115 -25.44 15.12 -2.36
N GLU A 116 -25.22 13.86 -2.75
CA GLU A 116 -24.36 12.90 -2.01
C GLU A 116 -22.87 13.21 -2.19
N ALA A 117 -22.46 13.63 -3.37
CA ALA A 117 -21.09 14.09 -3.63
C ALA A 117 -20.71 15.34 -2.82
N MET A 118 -21.69 16.11 -2.37
CA MET A 118 -21.46 17.37 -1.63
C MET A 118 -21.04 17.20 -0.17
N GLN A 119 -21.16 16.01 0.41
CA GLN A 119 -20.80 15.75 1.82
C GLN A 119 -19.48 14.96 1.98
N ALA A 120 -18.82 14.64 0.89
CA ALA A 120 -17.59 13.89 0.93
C ALA A 120 -16.46 14.68 1.58
N ARG A 121 -16.06 14.24 2.75
CA ARG A 121 -14.97 14.84 3.53
C ARG A 121 -14.02 13.71 3.98
N PRO A 122 -12.69 13.95 3.97
CA PRO A 122 -11.77 12.96 4.49
C PRO A 122 -11.95 12.81 6.01
N VAL A 123 -12.03 11.57 6.47
CA VAL A 123 -12.21 11.22 7.88
C VAL A 123 -10.92 10.66 8.44
N TYR A 124 -10.45 11.24 9.53
CA TYR A 124 -9.30 10.77 10.29
C TYR A 124 -9.69 10.47 11.72
N VAL A 125 -9.33 9.29 12.20
CA VAL A 125 -9.64 8.87 13.57
C VAL A 125 -8.36 8.48 14.29
N ALA A 126 -8.09 9.09 15.42
CA ALA A 126 -7.04 8.66 16.32
C ALA A 126 -7.58 7.68 17.34
N ALA A 127 -6.96 6.49 17.45
CA ALA A 127 -7.24 5.50 18.47
C ALA A 127 -6.02 5.37 19.40
N VAL A 128 -6.16 5.82 20.63
CA VAL A 128 -5.04 5.98 21.58
C VAL A 128 -5.13 4.98 22.71
N ASP A 129 -4.03 4.24 22.91
CA ASP A 129 -3.86 3.30 24.02
C ASP A 129 -3.70 4.04 25.35
N LEU A 130 -4.66 3.89 26.26
CA LEU A 130 -4.55 4.43 27.62
C LEU A 130 -3.94 3.45 28.64
N SER A 131 -3.71 2.18 28.26
CA SER A 131 -2.94 1.23 29.08
C SER A 131 -1.44 1.47 28.93
N SER A 132 -1.03 2.73 28.94
CA SER A 132 0.29 3.22 28.56
C SER A 132 0.93 4.07 29.68
N SER A 133 2.16 4.52 29.46
CA SER A 133 2.83 5.48 30.32
C SER A 133 2.44 6.92 29.97
N GLU A 134 2.79 7.84 30.87
CA GLU A 134 2.57 9.28 30.63
C GLU A 134 3.45 9.80 29.49
N GLU A 135 4.68 9.31 29.38
CA GLU A 135 5.62 9.66 28.30
C GLU A 135 5.09 9.25 26.92
N PHE A 136 4.48 8.05 26.83
CA PHE A 136 3.82 7.61 25.60
C PHE A 136 2.68 8.55 25.20
N LEU A 137 1.84 8.96 26.17
CA LEU A 137 0.74 9.88 25.89
C LEU A 137 1.22 11.26 25.46
N GLU A 138 2.27 11.79 26.09
CA GLU A 138 2.86 13.08 25.68
C GLU A 138 3.42 13.03 24.25
N LEU A 139 4.10 11.95 23.89
CA LEU A 139 4.56 11.75 22.50
C LEU A 139 3.39 11.63 21.52
N THR A 140 2.36 10.86 21.87
CA THR A 140 1.16 10.68 21.04
C THR A 140 0.40 12.00 20.86
N LYS A 141 0.23 12.80 21.92
CA LYS A 141 -0.35 14.15 21.83
C LYS A 141 0.44 15.05 20.87
N SER A 142 1.76 15.06 21.01
CA SER A 142 2.64 15.81 20.12
C SER A 142 2.50 15.38 18.65
N ALA A 143 2.41 14.08 18.41
CA ALA A 143 2.20 13.53 17.07
C ALA A 143 0.83 13.91 16.49
N LEU A 144 -0.23 13.87 17.30
CA LEU A 144 -1.57 14.24 16.87
C LEU A 144 -1.72 15.75 16.64
N LEU A 145 -1.05 16.59 17.43
CA LEU A 145 -0.99 18.03 17.16
C LEU A 145 -0.29 18.32 15.83
N ALA A 146 0.81 17.63 15.55
CA ALA A 146 1.49 17.73 14.25
C ALA A 146 0.60 17.24 13.09
N ALA A 147 -0.18 16.17 13.32
CA ALA A 147 -1.16 15.67 12.36
C ALA A 147 -2.23 16.72 12.04
N LEU A 148 -2.80 17.37 13.05
CA LEU A 148 -3.83 18.41 12.89
C LEU A 148 -3.33 19.61 12.09
N GLU A 149 -2.03 19.94 12.17
CA GLU A 149 -1.42 20.99 11.35
C GLU A 149 -1.29 20.58 9.87
N ALA A 150 -1.12 19.29 9.61
CA ALA A 150 -0.93 18.76 8.25
C ALA A 150 -2.24 18.46 7.52
N LEU A 151 -3.35 18.27 8.26
CA LEU A 151 -4.64 17.92 7.65
C LEU A 151 -5.18 19.09 6.81
N GLY A 152 -5.60 18.76 5.60
CA GLY A 152 -6.20 19.72 4.67
C GLY A 152 -7.55 20.25 5.14
N PRO A 153 -7.99 21.38 4.58
CA PRO A 153 -9.30 21.95 4.87
C PRO A 153 -10.41 20.96 4.51
N GLY A 154 -11.48 20.97 5.27
CA GLY A 154 -12.59 20.06 5.11
C GLY A 154 -12.43 18.69 5.78
N SER A 155 -11.29 18.41 6.41
CA SER A 155 -11.08 17.16 7.15
C SER A 155 -11.98 17.06 8.38
N LEU A 156 -12.47 15.85 8.63
CA LEU A 156 -13.16 15.46 9.86
C LEU A 156 -12.20 14.66 10.75
N PHE A 157 -12.23 14.93 12.03
CA PHE A 157 -11.38 14.25 13.00
C PHE A 157 -12.21 13.65 14.14
N GLY A 158 -11.95 12.36 14.45
CA GLY A 158 -12.49 11.66 15.60
C GLY A 158 -11.38 11.26 16.57
N LEU A 159 -11.64 11.38 17.86
CA LEU A 159 -10.74 10.90 18.91
C LEU A 159 -11.42 9.76 19.66
N THR A 160 -10.79 8.60 19.62
CA THR A 160 -11.17 7.44 20.45
C THR A 160 -9.98 6.97 21.27
N THR A 161 -10.27 6.39 22.40
CA THR A 161 -9.27 5.78 23.29
C THR A 161 -9.67 4.35 23.59
N PHE A 162 -8.70 3.50 23.87
CA PHE A 162 -8.97 2.13 24.27
C PHE A 162 -8.10 1.69 25.44
N SER A 163 -8.67 0.84 26.26
CA SER A 163 -8.07 0.10 27.37
C SER A 163 -8.97 -1.11 27.63
N HIS A 164 -9.39 -1.34 28.86
CA HIS A 164 -10.53 -2.22 29.20
C HIS A 164 -11.89 -1.60 28.82
N LYS A 165 -11.87 -0.38 28.33
CA LYS A 165 -13.04 0.37 27.84
C LYS A 165 -12.66 1.15 26.58
N ILE A 166 -13.65 1.47 25.76
CA ILE A 166 -13.53 2.34 24.60
C ILE A 166 -14.08 3.70 24.99
N GLY A 167 -13.31 4.76 24.79
CA GLY A 167 -13.76 6.14 24.98
C GLY A 167 -14.02 6.82 23.65
N LEU A 168 -15.20 7.41 23.47
CA LEU A 168 -15.55 8.24 22.31
C LEU A 168 -15.62 9.70 22.76
N TYR A 169 -14.94 10.59 22.05
CA TYR A 169 -14.86 12.00 22.38
C TYR A 169 -15.77 12.85 21.47
N ASP A 170 -16.68 13.61 22.07
CA ASP A 170 -17.39 14.69 21.41
C ASP A 170 -16.67 16.00 21.75
N VAL A 171 -16.09 16.63 20.74
CA VAL A 171 -15.34 17.89 20.86
C VAL A 171 -16.06 19.07 20.17
N GLN A 172 -17.29 18.87 19.70
CA GLN A 172 -18.04 19.92 19.01
C GLN A 172 -18.71 20.90 19.98
N GLY A 173 -18.97 20.44 21.20
CA GLY A 173 -19.47 21.28 22.28
C GLY A 173 -18.41 22.23 22.86
N PRO A 174 -18.79 23.13 23.77
CA PRO A 174 -17.89 24.07 24.41
C PRO A 174 -16.83 23.39 25.32
N ILE A 175 -17.14 22.20 25.82
CA ILE A 175 -16.27 21.39 26.66
C ILE A 175 -16.24 19.97 26.05
N PRO A 176 -15.04 19.36 25.86
CA PRO A 176 -14.94 17.98 25.41
C PRO A 176 -15.66 17.01 26.37
N VAL A 177 -16.46 16.11 25.81
CA VAL A 177 -17.18 15.07 26.55
C VAL A 177 -16.70 13.72 26.08
N VAL A 178 -16.40 12.81 27.02
CA VAL A 178 -16.08 11.42 26.70
C VAL A 178 -17.19 10.49 27.15
N LYS A 179 -17.62 9.58 26.29
CA LYS A 179 -18.51 8.47 26.61
C LYS A 179 -17.73 7.16 26.56
N ASN A 180 -17.83 6.35 27.60
CA ASN A 180 -17.09 5.11 27.74
C ASN A 180 -17.99 3.90 27.58
N VAL A 181 -17.52 2.90 26.83
CA VAL A 181 -18.11 1.58 26.68
C VAL A 181 -17.16 0.54 27.23
N PHE A 182 -17.58 -0.27 28.19
CA PHE A 182 -16.74 -1.32 28.75
C PHE A 182 -16.66 -2.52 27.81
N ILE A 183 -15.46 -3.05 27.63
CA ILE A 183 -15.20 -4.24 26.84
C ILE A 183 -15.45 -5.47 27.70
N PRO A 184 -16.23 -6.46 27.22
CA PRO A 184 -16.37 -7.74 27.92
C PRO A 184 -15.01 -8.43 28.07
N PRO A 185 -14.73 -9.07 29.23
CA PRO A 185 -13.46 -9.75 29.46
C PRO A 185 -13.28 -11.05 28.66
N ASP A 186 -14.35 -11.54 28.04
CA ASP A 186 -14.34 -12.81 27.31
C ASP A 186 -13.49 -12.71 26.05
N SER A 187 -12.67 -13.72 25.81
CA SER A 187 -11.75 -13.78 24.65
C SER A 187 -12.44 -13.75 23.28
N ASP A 188 -13.71 -14.16 23.25
CA ASP A 188 -14.52 -14.26 22.03
C ASP A 188 -15.70 -13.25 22.05
N GLY A 189 -15.71 -12.34 23.03
CA GLY A 189 -16.80 -11.41 23.26
C GLY A 189 -16.78 -10.20 22.33
N THR A 190 -17.87 -9.99 21.61
CA THR A 190 -18.15 -8.74 20.92
C THR A 190 -18.75 -7.72 21.87
N LEU A 191 -18.70 -6.43 21.52
CA LEU A 191 -19.40 -5.41 22.31
C LEU A 191 -20.91 -5.68 22.32
N PRO A 192 -21.56 -5.55 23.50
CA PRO A 192 -23.00 -5.76 23.62
C PRO A 192 -23.85 -4.60 23.06
N ILE A 193 -23.22 -3.52 22.65
CA ILE A 193 -23.85 -2.28 22.18
C ILE A 193 -23.08 -1.72 20.99
N GLU A 194 -23.76 -1.17 20.03
CA GLU A 194 -23.14 -0.46 18.91
C GLU A 194 -22.68 0.93 19.34
N LEU A 195 -21.55 1.38 18.79
CA LEU A 195 -21.00 2.71 19.14
C LEU A 195 -21.90 3.86 18.68
N GLU A 196 -22.71 3.66 17.63
CA GLU A 196 -23.69 4.64 17.15
C GLU A 196 -24.78 4.91 18.19
N ASP A 197 -25.20 3.90 18.95
CA ASP A 197 -26.17 4.06 20.04
C ASP A 197 -25.62 4.87 21.23
N VAL A 198 -24.29 4.84 21.39
CA VAL A 198 -23.61 5.58 22.45
C VAL A 198 -23.39 7.02 22.05
N MET A 199 -22.90 7.23 20.83
CA MET A 199 -22.60 8.55 20.28
C MET A 199 -22.85 8.54 18.78
N PRO A 200 -23.76 9.36 18.25
CA PRO A 200 -23.95 9.48 16.81
C PRO A 200 -22.65 9.87 16.12
N LEU A 201 -22.35 9.25 14.95
CA LEU A 201 -21.11 9.47 14.21
C LEU A 201 -20.86 10.93 13.90
N MET A 202 -21.90 11.70 13.59
CA MET A 202 -21.79 13.13 13.33
C MET A 202 -21.41 13.97 14.57
N SER A 203 -21.64 13.47 15.78
CA SER A 203 -21.15 14.10 17.02
C SER A 203 -19.70 13.74 17.30
N PHE A 204 -19.30 12.53 16.92
CA PHE A 204 -17.94 12.03 17.08
C PHE A 204 -16.96 12.67 16.09
N LEU A 205 -17.36 12.88 14.84
CA LEU A 205 -16.52 13.45 13.78
C LEU A 205 -16.60 14.97 13.78
N ALA A 206 -15.54 15.63 14.21
CA ALA A 206 -15.47 17.09 14.32
C ALA A 206 -14.74 17.71 13.12
N PRO A 207 -15.28 18.80 12.53
CA PRO A 207 -14.58 19.59 11.51
C PRO A 207 -13.30 20.20 12.07
N VAL A 208 -12.15 19.86 11.46
CA VAL A 208 -10.83 20.33 11.95
C VAL A 208 -10.74 21.87 11.91
N GLU A 209 -11.25 22.49 10.85
CA GLU A 209 -11.20 23.94 10.68
C GLU A 209 -11.88 24.76 11.79
N THR A 210 -12.90 24.18 12.44
CA THR A 210 -13.66 24.86 13.50
C THR A 210 -13.41 24.31 14.89
N CYS A 211 -12.87 23.10 15.00
CA CYS A 211 -12.73 22.37 16.26
C CYS A 211 -11.28 22.12 16.69
N LYS A 212 -10.28 22.62 15.97
CA LYS A 212 -8.87 22.34 16.20
C LYS A 212 -8.43 22.57 17.65
N ASP A 213 -8.76 23.73 18.22
CA ASP A 213 -8.39 24.06 19.60
C ASP A 213 -9.11 23.17 20.62
N ARG A 214 -10.34 22.76 20.32
CA ARG A 214 -11.12 21.85 21.17
C ARG A 214 -10.60 20.43 21.10
N ILE A 215 -10.15 19.99 19.92
CA ILE A 215 -9.44 18.70 19.76
C ILE A 215 -8.14 18.73 20.57
N ALA A 216 -7.35 19.80 20.46
CA ALA A 216 -6.14 19.97 21.27
C ALA A 216 -6.45 19.94 22.78
N SER A 217 -7.50 20.62 23.20
CA SER A 217 -7.95 20.59 24.61
C SER A 217 -8.38 19.19 25.05
N ALA A 218 -9.04 18.41 24.17
CA ALA A 218 -9.41 17.03 24.46
C ALA A 218 -8.17 16.13 24.62
N LEU A 219 -7.14 16.31 23.79
CA LEU A 219 -5.86 15.59 23.90
C LEU A 219 -5.18 15.84 25.25
N GLU A 220 -5.25 17.07 25.77
CA GLU A 220 -4.70 17.40 27.10
C GLU A 220 -5.42 16.69 28.26
N THR A 221 -6.62 16.18 28.04
CA THR A 221 -7.37 15.42 29.06
C THR A 221 -6.96 13.95 29.14
N LEU A 222 -6.21 13.43 28.17
CA LEU A 222 -5.79 12.03 28.16
C LEU A 222 -4.86 11.71 29.33
N ARG A 223 -5.19 10.64 30.06
CA ARG A 223 -4.41 10.13 31.20
C ARG A 223 -4.29 8.61 31.11
N PRO A 224 -3.17 8.05 31.58
CA PRO A 224 -3.02 6.59 31.66
C PRO A 224 -4.10 5.97 32.54
N THR A 225 -4.59 4.80 32.14
CA THR A 225 -5.47 3.99 32.98
C THR A 225 -4.73 3.56 34.23
N THR A 226 -5.31 3.79 35.41
CA THR A 226 -4.68 3.42 36.67
C THR A 226 -4.61 1.90 36.86
N SER A 227 -3.63 1.44 37.63
CA SER A 227 -3.51 0.01 37.96
C SER A 227 -4.73 -0.51 38.71
N TRP A 228 -5.39 0.33 39.50
CA TRP A 228 -6.62 -0.04 40.23
C TRP A 228 -7.80 -0.23 39.26
N GLU A 229 -7.98 0.65 38.29
CA GLU A 229 -9.02 0.51 37.24
C GLU A 229 -8.82 -0.78 36.44
N ARG A 230 -7.58 -1.09 36.06
CA ARG A 230 -7.24 -2.34 35.37
C ARG A 230 -7.56 -3.57 36.21
N THR A 231 -7.24 -3.54 37.47
CA THR A 231 -7.47 -4.65 38.43
C THR A 231 -8.96 -4.92 38.61
N THR A 232 -9.77 -3.87 38.71
CA THR A 232 -11.21 -4.01 38.96
C THR A 232 -11.99 -4.40 37.70
N ALA A 233 -11.56 -3.99 36.52
CA ALA A 233 -12.26 -4.26 35.27
C ALA A 233 -11.90 -5.63 34.65
N ALA A 234 -10.60 -5.97 34.63
CA ALA A 234 -10.11 -7.17 33.95
C ALA A 234 -10.20 -8.45 34.81
N GLY A 235 -10.34 -8.31 36.11
CA GLY A 235 -10.25 -9.45 37.03
C GLY A 235 -8.82 -10.02 37.11
N GLN A 236 -8.68 -11.14 37.83
CA GLN A 236 -7.45 -11.93 37.78
C GLN A 236 -7.58 -12.95 36.66
N GLY A 237 -6.62 -13.00 35.72
CA GLY A 237 -6.50 -14.10 34.78
C GLY A 237 -6.41 -15.45 35.49
N LEU A 238 -6.63 -16.54 34.77
CA LEU A 238 -6.62 -17.92 35.30
C LEU A 238 -5.36 -18.24 36.14
N ASP A 239 -4.25 -17.56 35.86
CA ASP A 239 -2.96 -17.74 36.55
C ASP A 239 -2.64 -16.64 37.59
N GLY A 240 -3.62 -15.84 37.99
CA GLY A 240 -3.43 -14.76 38.97
C GLY A 240 -2.62 -13.56 38.48
N VAL A 241 -2.36 -13.47 37.17
CA VAL A 241 -1.64 -12.35 36.57
C VAL A 241 -2.61 -11.30 36.10
N LEU A 242 -2.33 -10.07 36.44
CA LEU A 242 -3.07 -8.90 36.00
C LEU A 242 -2.88 -8.71 34.50
N LEU A 243 -3.97 -8.77 33.75
CA LEU A 243 -3.98 -8.41 32.34
C LEU A 243 -3.79 -6.89 32.20
N GLY A 244 -3.04 -6.45 31.21
CA GLY A 244 -2.77 -5.01 30.98
C GLY A 244 -4.01 -4.22 30.61
N GLY A 245 -5.06 -4.89 30.11
CA GLY A 245 -6.34 -4.29 29.76
C GLY A 245 -6.32 -3.52 28.44
N ARG A 246 -5.53 -3.96 27.45
CA ARG A 246 -5.48 -3.40 26.09
C ARG A 246 -6.45 -4.11 25.18
N GLY A 247 -7.68 -3.64 25.12
CA GLY A 247 -8.75 -4.18 24.27
C GLY A 247 -8.70 -3.68 22.84
N PHE A 248 -7.54 -3.77 22.19
CA PHE A 248 -7.32 -3.23 20.86
C PHE A 248 -8.18 -3.89 19.76
N GLY A 249 -8.23 -5.23 19.75
CA GLY A 249 -8.99 -5.96 18.74
C GLY A 249 -10.48 -5.60 18.74
N VAL A 250 -11.10 -5.60 19.92
CA VAL A 250 -12.52 -5.22 20.08
C VAL A 250 -12.75 -3.76 19.72
N ALA A 251 -11.82 -2.87 20.11
CA ALA A 251 -11.94 -1.45 19.80
C ALA A 251 -11.88 -1.17 18.30
N MET A 252 -11.00 -1.86 17.58
CA MET A 252 -10.89 -1.72 16.13
C MET A 252 -12.11 -2.30 15.41
N GLU A 253 -12.58 -3.47 15.77
CA GLU A 253 -13.78 -4.08 15.20
C GLU A 253 -15.01 -3.17 15.38
N ALA A 254 -15.22 -2.67 16.58
CA ALA A 254 -16.32 -1.75 16.87
C ALA A 254 -16.20 -0.43 16.08
N LEU A 255 -14.98 0.10 15.97
CA LEU A 255 -14.71 1.33 15.23
C LEU A 255 -14.96 1.15 13.73
N PHE A 256 -14.58 0.02 13.13
CA PHE A 256 -14.81 -0.24 11.71
C PHE A 256 -16.31 -0.39 11.41
N ASN A 257 -17.04 -1.09 12.25
CA ASN A 257 -18.50 -1.18 12.12
C ASN A 257 -19.17 0.19 12.28
N TYR A 258 -18.67 1.02 13.19
CA TYR A 258 -19.16 2.38 13.43
C TYR A 258 -18.91 3.29 12.22
N LEU A 259 -17.71 3.26 11.63
CA LEU A 259 -17.36 4.04 10.45
C LEU A 259 -17.98 3.51 9.16
N GLY A 260 -18.22 2.19 9.07
CA GLY A 260 -18.83 1.51 7.93
C GLY A 260 -20.36 1.45 7.96
N SER A 261 -21.03 2.08 8.95
CA SER A 261 -22.48 2.16 9.04
C SER A 261 -23.10 2.92 7.84
N GLU A 262 -24.42 3.05 7.78
CA GLU A 262 -25.14 3.71 6.67
C GLU A 262 -24.60 5.10 6.31
N TYR A 263 -23.96 5.77 7.26
CA TYR A 263 -23.30 7.05 7.06
C TYR A 263 -21.91 6.94 6.39
N GLY A 264 -21.29 5.76 6.36
CA GLY A 264 -19.98 5.51 5.72
C GLY A 264 -19.97 5.82 4.22
N ASN A 265 -21.10 5.66 3.54
CA ASN A 265 -21.24 6.02 2.12
C ASN A 265 -21.14 7.53 1.85
N THR A 266 -21.24 8.37 2.88
CA THR A 266 -21.09 9.83 2.77
C THR A 266 -19.66 10.30 2.93
N PHE A 267 -18.75 9.42 3.34
CA PHE A 267 -17.33 9.73 3.53
C PHE A 267 -16.48 9.03 2.47
N ALA A 268 -15.62 9.81 1.84
CA ALA A 268 -14.75 9.29 0.78
C ALA A 268 -13.72 8.28 1.29
N LEU A 269 -13.31 8.45 2.55
CA LEU A 269 -12.25 7.69 3.18
C LEU A 269 -12.33 7.85 4.69
N ALA A 270 -12.14 6.76 5.41
CA ALA A 270 -11.77 6.79 6.82
C ALA A 270 -10.35 6.24 6.99
N ARG A 271 -9.50 6.99 7.68
CA ARG A 271 -8.14 6.59 8.03
C ARG A 271 -7.98 6.60 9.54
N VAL A 272 -7.60 5.45 10.09
CA VAL A 272 -7.42 5.25 11.53
C VAL A 272 -5.94 5.24 11.86
N PHE A 273 -5.53 6.06 12.82
CA PHE A 273 -4.20 6.07 13.42
C PHE A 273 -4.27 5.38 14.77
N ALA A 274 -3.77 4.16 14.86
CA ALA A 274 -3.76 3.37 16.07
C ALA A 274 -2.40 3.50 16.77
N PHE A 275 -2.39 4.06 17.98
CA PHE A 275 -1.18 4.21 18.80
C PHE A 275 -1.17 3.15 19.87
N LEU A 276 -0.18 2.26 19.83
CA LEU A 276 -0.02 1.11 20.71
C LEU A 276 1.24 1.25 21.56
N SER A 277 1.11 1.02 22.87
CA SER A 277 2.23 1.00 23.82
C SER A 277 2.70 -0.40 24.23
N GLY A 278 2.07 -1.44 23.66
CA GLY A 278 2.37 -2.84 23.96
C GLY A 278 1.35 -3.77 23.30
N PRO A 279 1.45 -5.09 23.54
CA PRO A 279 0.58 -6.07 22.91
C PRO A 279 -0.87 -5.95 23.37
N PRO A 280 -1.85 -6.17 22.48
CA PRO A 280 -3.24 -6.39 22.87
C PRO A 280 -3.35 -7.60 23.79
N ASP A 281 -3.90 -7.42 24.99
CA ASP A 281 -3.96 -8.46 26.02
C ASP A 281 -5.35 -8.62 26.68
N TYR A 282 -6.39 -7.99 26.09
CA TYR A 282 -7.73 -7.97 26.65
C TYR A 282 -8.83 -8.08 25.58
N GLY A 283 -9.84 -8.90 25.84
CA GLY A 283 -10.99 -9.10 24.95
C GLY A 283 -10.66 -9.90 23.69
N ALA A 284 -11.55 -9.85 22.70
CA ALA A 284 -11.31 -10.51 21.43
C ALA A 284 -10.07 -9.99 20.72
N GLY A 285 -9.30 -10.88 20.11
CA GLY A 285 -8.02 -10.54 19.47
C GLY A 285 -6.86 -10.34 20.45
N HIS A 286 -7.01 -10.74 21.74
CA HIS A 286 -5.90 -10.71 22.67
C HIS A 286 -4.74 -11.62 22.23
N LEU A 287 -3.52 -11.20 22.51
CA LEU A 287 -2.29 -11.91 22.16
C LEU A 287 -1.57 -12.36 23.42
N ASP A 288 -1.24 -13.66 23.48
CA ASP A 288 -0.50 -14.23 24.62
C ASP A 288 1.00 -14.15 24.39
N THR A 289 1.60 -13.08 24.86
CA THR A 289 3.04 -12.84 24.70
C THR A 289 3.93 -13.77 25.54
N ARG A 290 3.38 -14.45 26.56
CA ARG A 290 4.15 -15.42 27.36
C ARG A 290 4.43 -16.70 26.59
N ARG A 291 3.48 -17.14 25.79
CA ARG A 291 3.64 -18.28 24.90
C ARG A 291 4.86 -18.14 23.98
N TYR A 292 5.19 -16.91 23.61
CA TYR A 292 6.36 -16.61 22.79
C TYR A 292 7.67 -16.78 23.53
N GLY A 293 7.73 -16.42 24.81
CA GLY A 293 8.90 -16.68 25.64
C GLY A 293 9.24 -18.16 25.69
N GLU A 294 8.24 -19.03 25.82
CA GLU A 294 8.40 -20.48 25.78
C GLU A 294 8.80 -21.01 24.41
N GLN A 295 8.19 -20.49 23.34
CA GLN A 295 8.55 -20.84 21.96
C GLN A 295 9.96 -20.36 21.60
N TYR A 296 10.37 -19.16 22.05
CA TYR A 296 11.74 -18.71 21.89
C TYR A 296 12.73 -19.59 22.64
N ALA A 297 12.43 -19.92 23.89
CA ALA A 297 13.28 -20.79 24.70
C ALA A 297 13.43 -22.20 24.08
N SER A 298 12.41 -22.70 23.42
CA SER A 298 12.45 -24.00 22.73
C SER A 298 13.36 -24.02 21.48
N LYS A 299 13.69 -22.86 20.91
CA LYS A 299 14.55 -22.74 19.73
C LYS A 299 16.06 -22.65 20.05
N GLY A 300 16.42 -22.56 21.33
CA GLY A 300 17.80 -22.56 21.79
C GLY A 300 18.63 -21.39 21.23
N GLU A 301 19.81 -21.69 20.67
CA GLU A 301 20.73 -20.67 20.11
C GLU A 301 20.18 -19.93 18.88
N ASP A 302 19.16 -20.46 18.21
CA ASP A 302 18.52 -19.82 17.07
C ASP A 302 17.32 -18.95 17.47
N ALA A 303 17.01 -18.79 18.75
CA ALA A 303 15.87 -18.04 19.25
C ALA A 303 15.84 -16.59 18.72
N ASP A 304 16.99 -15.90 18.77
CA ASP A 304 17.12 -14.50 18.32
C ASP A 304 16.95 -14.31 16.80
N ARG A 305 16.93 -15.40 16.05
CA ARG A 305 16.81 -15.39 14.59
C ARG A 305 15.54 -16.04 14.09
N ALA A 306 14.71 -16.54 15.00
CA ALA A 306 13.48 -17.23 14.65
C ALA A 306 12.37 -16.20 14.39
N LEU A 307 11.75 -16.28 13.21
CA LEU A 307 10.48 -15.61 12.96
C LEU A 307 9.36 -16.49 13.53
N LEU A 308 8.51 -15.89 14.34
CA LEU A 308 7.33 -16.56 14.87
C LEU A 308 6.14 -16.27 13.94
N PRO A 309 5.30 -17.28 13.65
CA PRO A 309 4.08 -17.07 12.88
C PRO A 309 3.06 -16.25 13.70
N GLU A 310 2.05 -15.73 13.02
CA GLU A 310 0.91 -15.11 13.67
C GLU A 310 0.23 -16.07 14.67
N GLN A 311 -0.21 -15.54 15.81
CA GLN A 311 -0.89 -16.33 16.84
C GLN A 311 -2.34 -16.67 16.48
N THR A 312 -2.97 -15.78 15.74
CA THR A 312 -4.43 -15.82 15.49
C THR A 312 -4.73 -15.22 14.12
N PRO A 313 -5.70 -15.78 13.40
CA PRO A 313 -6.19 -15.18 12.16
C PRO A 313 -7.05 -13.92 12.39
N PHE A 314 -7.39 -13.59 13.64
CA PHE A 314 -8.31 -12.51 14.00
C PHE A 314 -8.01 -11.19 13.29
N TYR A 315 -6.74 -10.75 13.28
CA TYR A 315 -6.37 -9.47 12.68
C TYR A 315 -6.38 -9.50 11.14
N LYS A 316 -6.23 -10.67 10.55
CA LYS A 316 -6.41 -10.86 9.11
C LYS A 316 -7.89 -10.79 8.72
N ASP A 317 -8.75 -11.44 9.50
CA ASP A 317 -10.20 -11.37 9.29
C ASP A 317 -10.71 -9.94 9.54
N LEU A 318 -10.17 -9.27 10.56
CA LEU A 318 -10.48 -7.89 10.88
C LEU A 318 -10.03 -6.91 9.79
N ALA A 319 -8.92 -7.19 9.10
CA ALA A 319 -8.48 -6.41 7.94
C ALA A 319 -9.50 -6.46 6.80
N ALA A 320 -10.12 -7.61 6.56
CA ALA A 320 -11.19 -7.73 5.57
C ALA A 320 -12.40 -6.85 5.94
N VAL A 321 -12.77 -6.78 7.22
CA VAL A 321 -13.82 -5.87 7.72
C VAL A 321 -13.44 -4.41 7.49
N ALA A 322 -12.20 -4.03 7.79
CA ALA A 322 -11.70 -2.67 7.56
C ALA A 322 -11.79 -2.29 6.07
N VAL A 323 -11.37 -3.18 5.17
CA VAL A 323 -11.42 -2.97 3.72
C VAL A 323 -12.86 -2.81 3.23
N GLN A 324 -13.78 -3.67 3.69
CA GLN A 324 -15.21 -3.58 3.35
C GLN A 324 -15.84 -2.27 3.83
N SER A 325 -15.40 -1.78 4.99
CA SER A 325 -15.85 -0.50 5.56
C SER A 325 -15.14 0.73 4.96
N GLY A 326 -14.21 0.53 4.02
CA GLY A 326 -13.43 1.63 3.42
C GLY A 326 -12.45 2.29 4.40
N VAL A 327 -11.94 1.55 5.39
CA VAL A 327 -11.07 2.04 6.45
C VAL A 327 -9.63 1.60 6.21
N CYS A 328 -8.72 2.55 6.15
CA CYS A 328 -7.27 2.34 6.13
C CYS A 328 -6.71 2.47 7.55
N VAL A 329 -5.84 1.57 7.97
CA VAL A 329 -5.28 1.54 9.33
C VAL A 329 -3.77 1.71 9.32
N ASP A 330 -3.29 2.75 9.99
CA ASP A 330 -1.87 2.90 10.30
C ASP A 330 -1.65 2.57 11.78
N ILE A 331 -0.72 1.66 12.06
CA ILE A 331 -0.34 1.29 13.42
C ILE A 331 1.00 1.94 13.78
N PHE A 332 1.01 2.72 14.85
CA PHE A 332 2.20 3.32 15.46
C PHE A 332 2.46 2.61 16.79
N ALA A 333 3.32 1.60 16.76
CA ALA A 333 3.76 0.91 17.96
C ALA A 333 4.94 1.65 18.58
N VAL A 334 4.77 2.17 19.79
CA VAL A 334 5.82 2.86 20.56
C VAL A 334 6.09 2.05 21.80
N THR A 335 7.04 1.13 21.70
CA THR A 335 7.31 0.17 22.78
C THR A 335 8.67 -0.52 22.62
N ASN A 336 9.25 -0.90 23.76
CA ASN A 336 10.40 -1.79 23.84
C ASN A 336 9.99 -3.24 24.12
N GLU A 337 8.69 -3.47 24.39
CA GLU A 337 8.18 -4.80 24.69
C GLU A 337 7.81 -5.54 23.40
N TYR A 338 7.88 -6.85 23.45
CA TYR A 338 7.40 -7.70 22.38
C TYR A 338 5.89 -7.52 22.20
N THR A 339 5.48 -7.04 21.03
CA THR A 339 4.09 -6.63 20.76
C THR A 339 3.37 -7.55 19.77
N ASP A 340 4.03 -8.60 19.28
CA ASP A 340 3.50 -9.52 18.25
C ASP A 340 2.97 -8.79 17.00
N LEU A 341 3.83 -7.95 16.44
CA LEU A 341 3.50 -7.26 15.19
C LEU A 341 3.31 -8.24 14.01
N ALA A 342 3.78 -9.49 14.14
CA ALA A 342 3.52 -10.55 13.16
C ALA A 342 2.02 -10.86 13.01
N SER A 343 1.25 -10.80 14.10
CA SER A 343 -0.21 -10.92 14.07
C SER A 343 -0.89 -9.61 13.66
N LEU A 344 -0.40 -8.47 14.13
CA LEU A 344 -1.02 -7.15 13.91
C LEU A 344 -0.82 -6.61 12.48
N LYS A 345 0.28 -6.98 11.81
CA LYS A 345 0.68 -6.43 10.50
C LYS A 345 -0.42 -6.53 9.42
N PHE A 346 -1.23 -7.58 9.45
CA PHE A 346 -2.28 -7.81 8.46
C PHE A 346 -3.29 -6.66 8.43
N LEU A 347 -3.62 -6.11 9.60
CA LEU A 347 -4.54 -5.00 9.71
C LEU A 347 -4.07 -3.76 8.94
N SER A 348 -2.79 -3.44 9.00
CA SER A 348 -2.21 -2.31 8.25
C SER A 348 -1.95 -2.67 6.78
N ILE A 349 -1.29 -3.81 6.52
CA ILE A 349 -0.87 -4.18 5.17
C ILE A 349 -2.08 -4.34 4.24
N GLU A 350 -3.07 -5.12 4.64
CA GLU A 350 -4.23 -5.43 3.78
C GLU A 350 -5.18 -4.23 3.63
N SER A 351 -5.26 -3.35 4.63
CA SER A 351 -6.05 -2.11 4.51
C SER A 351 -5.35 -0.98 3.71
N GLY A 352 -4.11 -1.19 3.27
CA GLY A 352 -3.33 -0.19 2.52
C GLY A 352 -2.63 0.85 3.40
N GLY A 353 -2.57 0.61 4.71
CA GLY A 353 -1.89 1.46 5.68
C GLY A 353 -0.44 1.09 5.90
N SER A 354 0.12 1.57 7.00
CA SER A 354 1.52 1.38 7.38
C SER A 354 1.65 0.92 8.82
N LEU A 355 2.73 0.20 9.11
CA LEU A 355 3.09 -0.25 10.44
C LEU A 355 4.44 0.35 10.81
N PHE A 356 4.49 1.13 11.89
CA PHE A 356 5.69 1.77 12.39
C PHE A 356 6.03 1.27 13.79
N LEU A 357 7.31 1.04 14.04
CA LEU A 357 7.83 0.69 15.35
C LEU A 357 8.83 1.75 15.81
N TYR A 358 8.55 2.33 16.97
CA TYR A 358 9.42 3.26 17.66
C TYR A 358 9.83 2.63 18.99
N SER A 359 11.13 2.40 19.18
CA SER A 359 11.66 1.76 20.38
C SER A 359 11.76 2.69 21.60
N ASN A 360 11.70 4.00 21.38
CA ASN A 360 11.85 5.00 22.42
C ASN A 360 10.78 6.09 22.32
N THR A 361 10.39 6.63 23.45
CA THR A 361 9.60 7.86 23.54
C THR A 361 10.46 9.11 23.42
N ASP A 362 11.69 9.05 23.94
CA ASP A 362 12.66 10.14 23.88
C ASP A 362 13.27 10.21 22.47
N ASP A 363 13.42 11.42 21.95
CA ASP A 363 13.98 11.69 20.61
C ASP A 363 13.25 10.98 19.45
N SER A 364 11.99 10.61 19.65
CA SER A 364 11.19 9.94 18.63
C SER A 364 10.83 10.88 17.47
N THR A 365 10.96 10.37 16.25
CA THR A 365 10.57 11.11 15.03
C THR A 365 9.08 11.03 14.73
N LEU A 366 8.28 10.39 15.57
CA LEU A 366 6.85 10.16 15.34
C LEU A 366 6.07 11.43 14.95
N PRO A 367 6.21 12.60 15.63
CA PRO A 367 5.50 13.81 15.22
C PRO A 367 5.87 14.29 13.82
N GLN A 368 7.15 14.23 13.45
CA GLN A 368 7.65 14.61 12.14
C GLN A 368 7.15 13.64 11.05
N ASP A 369 7.12 12.35 11.34
CA ASP A 369 6.65 11.32 10.43
C ASP A 369 5.15 11.45 10.18
N MET A 370 4.36 11.73 11.21
CA MET A 370 2.92 12.04 11.10
C MET A 370 2.69 13.27 10.22
N TYR A 371 3.41 14.37 10.47
CA TYR A 371 3.28 15.58 9.66
C TYR A 371 3.62 15.33 8.20
N ARG A 372 4.75 14.68 7.92
CA ARG A 372 5.19 14.36 6.55
C ARG A 372 4.22 13.44 5.83
N MET A 373 3.72 12.42 6.52
CA MET A 373 2.77 11.48 5.96
C MET A 373 1.48 12.19 5.54
N LEU A 374 0.91 13.04 6.41
CA LEU A 374 -0.38 13.69 6.16
C LEU A 374 -0.31 14.93 5.27
N SER A 375 0.89 15.48 5.06
CA SER A 375 1.11 16.58 4.11
C SER A 375 1.11 16.16 2.65
N ARG A 376 1.09 14.85 2.35
CA ARG A 376 1.10 14.32 1.00
C ARG A 376 -0.31 14.27 0.41
N PRO A 377 -0.45 14.42 -0.92
CA PRO A 377 -1.72 14.13 -1.57
C PRO A 377 -2.04 12.64 -1.54
N TYR A 378 -3.32 12.33 -1.36
CA TYR A 378 -3.83 10.96 -1.30
C TYR A 378 -4.91 10.71 -2.35
N ALA A 379 -4.88 9.51 -2.90
CA ALA A 379 -5.97 8.90 -3.63
C ALA A 379 -6.66 7.85 -2.76
N PHE A 380 -7.96 7.67 -2.97
CA PHE A 380 -8.81 6.85 -2.13
C PHE A 380 -9.60 5.85 -2.94
N ASN A 381 -10.02 4.76 -2.31
CA ASN A 381 -10.81 3.70 -2.93
C ASN A 381 -10.23 3.29 -4.29
N CYS A 382 -8.95 2.93 -4.25
CA CYS A 382 -8.19 2.67 -5.46
C CYS A 382 -8.29 1.20 -5.87
N VAL A 383 -8.28 0.99 -7.18
CA VAL A 383 -8.14 -0.34 -7.80
C VAL A 383 -6.99 -0.30 -8.78
N LEU A 384 -5.98 -1.11 -8.52
CA LEU A 384 -4.79 -1.25 -9.37
C LEU A 384 -4.89 -2.57 -10.14
N ARG A 385 -4.73 -2.49 -11.47
CA ARG A 385 -4.77 -3.65 -12.36
C ARG A 385 -3.56 -3.64 -13.27
N LEU A 386 -2.93 -4.80 -13.41
CA LEU A 386 -1.81 -5.01 -14.32
C LEU A 386 -2.19 -6.04 -15.38
N ARG A 387 -1.93 -5.71 -16.65
CA ARG A 387 -2.18 -6.55 -17.81
C ARG A 387 -0.92 -6.64 -18.65
N THR A 388 -0.67 -7.80 -19.21
CA THR A 388 0.50 -8.11 -20.04
C THR A 388 0.05 -8.70 -21.37
N SER A 389 0.92 -8.62 -22.37
CA SER A 389 0.74 -9.43 -23.59
C SER A 389 0.85 -10.93 -23.28
N SER A 390 0.42 -11.77 -24.19
CA SER A 390 0.15 -13.21 -23.99
C SER A 390 1.38 -14.06 -23.64
N GLU A 391 2.59 -13.56 -23.91
CA GLU A 391 3.84 -14.32 -23.78
C GLU A 391 4.32 -14.40 -22.33
N PHE A 392 3.88 -13.47 -21.48
CA PHE A 392 4.27 -13.41 -20.07
C PHE A 392 3.09 -13.00 -19.18
N LYS A 393 3.24 -13.21 -17.90
CA LYS A 393 2.22 -12.90 -16.89
C LYS A 393 2.87 -12.39 -15.61
N PRO A 394 2.15 -11.62 -14.80
CA PRO A 394 2.57 -11.34 -13.44
C PRO A 394 2.64 -12.64 -12.62
N GLY A 395 3.70 -12.79 -11.84
CA GLY A 395 3.85 -13.83 -10.84
C GLY A 395 3.31 -13.35 -9.49
N HIS A 396 4.21 -12.90 -8.61
CA HIS A 396 3.83 -12.33 -7.31
C HIS A 396 3.63 -10.83 -7.41
N SER A 397 2.72 -10.33 -6.59
CA SER A 397 2.52 -8.90 -6.35
C SER A 397 2.91 -8.56 -4.91
N TYR A 398 3.61 -7.44 -4.75
CA TYR A 398 4.15 -6.98 -3.47
C TYR A 398 3.70 -5.56 -3.17
N GLY A 399 3.31 -5.31 -1.94
CA GLY A 399 2.87 -3.99 -1.47
C GLY A 399 1.75 -4.09 -0.43
N HIS A 400 1.27 -2.94 -0.01
CA HIS A 400 0.18 -2.84 0.97
C HIS A 400 -1.15 -2.69 0.23
N PHE A 401 -1.83 -3.79 0.03
CA PHE A 401 -3.12 -3.87 -0.68
C PHE A 401 -3.91 -5.10 -0.23
N PHE A 402 -5.18 -5.10 -0.58
CA PHE A 402 -6.04 -6.26 -0.47
C PHE A 402 -6.20 -6.91 -1.86
N PRO A 403 -5.79 -8.18 -2.03
CA PRO A 403 -5.94 -8.85 -3.32
C PRO A 403 -7.43 -9.12 -3.60
N ASP A 404 -7.84 -8.94 -4.86
CA ASP A 404 -9.21 -9.28 -5.25
C ASP A 404 -9.42 -10.80 -5.16
N PRO A 405 -10.50 -11.28 -4.49
CA PRO A 405 -10.72 -12.71 -4.30
C PRO A 405 -11.15 -13.45 -5.58
N GLN A 406 -11.61 -12.74 -6.61
CA GLN A 406 -12.13 -13.31 -7.84
C GLN A 406 -11.22 -13.11 -9.05
N TYR A 407 -10.46 -12.00 -9.06
CA TYR A 407 -9.66 -11.60 -10.22
C TYR A 407 -8.19 -11.52 -9.87
N GLU A 408 -7.38 -12.36 -10.53
CA GLU A 408 -5.93 -12.28 -10.44
C GLU A 408 -5.43 -10.91 -10.94
N ASN A 409 -4.36 -10.41 -10.33
CA ASN A 409 -3.69 -9.16 -10.69
C ASN A 409 -4.58 -7.90 -10.57
N VAL A 410 -5.57 -7.96 -9.69
CA VAL A 410 -6.39 -6.84 -9.25
C VAL A 410 -6.16 -6.64 -7.75
N GLN A 411 -5.75 -5.43 -7.37
CA GLN A 411 -5.49 -5.06 -5.98
C GLN A 411 -6.38 -3.89 -5.58
N HIS A 412 -6.99 -4.01 -4.41
CA HIS A 412 -7.75 -2.95 -3.75
C HIS A 412 -6.85 -2.21 -2.77
N ILE A 413 -6.82 -0.89 -2.88
CA ILE A 413 -5.99 -0.01 -2.07
C ILE A 413 -6.89 1.08 -1.53
N ILE A 414 -7.15 1.06 -0.23
CA ILE A 414 -8.09 2.02 0.38
C ILE A 414 -7.50 3.42 0.34
N CYS A 415 -6.20 3.55 0.60
CA CYS A 415 -5.51 4.84 0.62
C CYS A 415 -4.15 4.69 -0.07
N CYS A 416 -3.85 5.58 -1.02
CA CYS A 416 -2.61 5.56 -1.80
C CYS A 416 -2.01 6.97 -1.85
N ASP A 417 -0.81 7.15 -1.32
CA ASP A 417 -0.08 8.40 -1.46
C ASP A 417 0.77 8.44 -2.75
N SER A 418 1.37 9.57 -3.04
CA SER A 418 2.18 9.79 -4.25
C SER A 418 3.50 8.99 -4.27
N TYR A 419 3.91 8.42 -3.15
CA TYR A 419 5.13 7.61 -3.00
C TYR A 419 4.85 6.12 -2.81
N ALA A 420 3.59 5.74 -2.61
CA ALA A 420 3.20 4.34 -2.48
C ALA A 420 3.66 3.56 -3.71
N THR A 421 4.43 2.51 -3.46
CA THR A 421 5.08 1.70 -4.49
C THR A 421 4.65 0.26 -4.36
N TYR A 422 4.26 -0.33 -5.48
CA TYR A 422 3.87 -1.73 -5.62
C TYR A 422 4.83 -2.41 -6.58
N ALA A 423 5.15 -3.66 -6.34
CA ALA A 423 6.06 -4.41 -7.20
C ALA A 423 5.39 -5.67 -7.73
N TYR A 424 5.79 -6.07 -8.92
CA TYR A 424 5.33 -7.28 -9.58
C TYR A 424 6.54 -7.98 -10.18
N ASP A 425 6.69 -9.28 -9.96
CA ASP A 425 7.59 -10.08 -10.76
C ASP A 425 6.84 -10.71 -11.95
N PHE A 426 7.58 -11.17 -12.93
CA PHE A 426 7.03 -11.76 -14.14
C PHE A 426 7.53 -13.18 -14.34
N ASP A 427 6.63 -14.01 -14.89
CA ASP A 427 6.92 -15.33 -15.38
C ASP A 427 6.54 -15.41 -16.87
N PHE A 428 7.26 -16.23 -17.64
CA PHE A 428 6.83 -16.55 -18.98
C PHE A 428 5.58 -17.44 -18.96
N ALA A 429 4.64 -17.14 -19.83
CA ALA A 429 3.41 -17.92 -19.98
C ALA A 429 3.67 -19.26 -20.71
N ASN A 430 4.76 -19.33 -21.47
CA ASN A 430 5.16 -20.50 -22.24
C ASN A 430 6.69 -20.61 -22.33
N THR A 431 7.19 -21.71 -22.85
CA THR A 431 8.64 -21.97 -23.00
C THR A 431 9.28 -21.29 -24.21
N VAL A 432 8.49 -20.73 -25.12
CA VAL A 432 8.98 -20.09 -26.35
C VAL A 432 9.41 -18.65 -26.10
N GLY A 433 8.77 -17.97 -25.16
CA GLY A 433 9.02 -16.57 -24.85
C GLY A 433 8.60 -15.62 -25.99
N PHE A 434 9.34 -14.52 -26.16
CA PHE A 434 9.12 -13.54 -27.23
C PHE A 434 9.79 -14.03 -28.50
N SER A 435 8.98 -14.39 -29.52
CA SER A 435 9.52 -14.90 -30.78
C SER A 435 10.39 -13.85 -31.47
N ARG A 436 11.61 -14.26 -31.88
CA ARG A 436 12.53 -13.39 -32.65
C ARG A 436 11.97 -12.95 -34.02
N HIS A 437 10.90 -13.59 -34.47
CA HIS A 437 10.28 -13.37 -35.78
C HIS A 437 8.96 -12.59 -35.73
N THR A 438 8.42 -12.33 -34.52
CA THR A 438 7.26 -11.48 -34.36
C THR A 438 7.70 -10.02 -34.24
N SER A 439 7.11 -9.16 -35.04
CA SER A 439 7.34 -7.72 -34.99
C SER A 439 6.67 -7.04 -33.80
N GLU A 440 5.94 -7.80 -33.01
CA GLU A 440 5.17 -7.29 -31.88
C GLU A 440 6.01 -7.34 -30.59
N PRO A 441 6.37 -6.18 -30.03
CA PRO A 441 7.12 -6.11 -28.79
C PRO A 441 6.22 -6.43 -27.59
N PRO A 442 6.81 -6.91 -26.46
CA PRO A 442 6.10 -7.11 -25.22
C PRO A 442 5.34 -5.86 -24.76
N MET A 443 4.10 -6.05 -24.32
CA MET A 443 3.23 -4.97 -23.89
C MET A 443 2.84 -5.13 -22.42
N LEU A 444 2.84 -4.02 -21.70
CA LEU A 444 2.39 -3.92 -20.32
C LEU A 444 1.41 -2.76 -20.18
N GLN A 445 0.25 -3.01 -19.60
CA GLN A 445 -0.71 -1.95 -19.28
C GLN A 445 -1.06 -1.98 -17.80
N ILE A 446 -0.97 -0.80 -17.17
CA ILE A 446 -1.35 -0.58 -15.78
C ILE A 446 -2.52 0.38 -15.77
N ALA A 447 -3.62 -0.04 -15.15
CA ALA A 447 -4.81 0.77 -14.94
C ALA A 447 -4.99 1.02 -13.45
N PHE A 448 -5.09 2.28 -13.09
CA PHE A 448 -5.28 2.74 -11.71
C PHE A 448 -6.55 3.58 -11.65
N GLN A 449 -7.60 2.99 -11.10
CA GLN A 449 -8.87 3.67 -10.84
C GLN A 449 -8.85 4.18 -9.41
N TYR A 450 -9.16 5.46 -9.21
CA TYR A 450 -9.00 6.10 -7.92
C TYR A 450 -9.95 7.28 -7.72
N THR A 451 -10.17 7.65 -6.48
CA THR A 451 -10.97 8.82 -6.10
C THR A 451 -10.07 9.88 -5.47
N VAL A 452 -10.26 11.12 -5.84
CA VAL A 452 -9.62 12.29 -5.19
C VAL A 452 -10.69 13.24 -4.69
N ILE A 453 -10.33 13.95 -3.62
CA ILE A 453 -11.13 15.04 -3.07
C ILE A 453 -10.61 16.34 -3.68
N VAL A 454 -11.49 17.08 -4.35
CA VAL A 454 -11.15 18.36 -4.95
C VAL A 454 -11.68 19.48 -4.05
N PRO A 455 -10.80 20.37 -3.59
CA PRO A 455 -11.23 21.51 -2.78
C PRO A 455 -12.07 22.51 -3.60
N PRO A 456 -12.91 23.34 -2.96
CA PRO A 456 -13.82 24.26 -3.62
C PRO A 456 -13.13 25.32 -4.51
N GLU A 457 -11.89 25.67 -4.24
CA GLU A 457 -11.14 26.72 -4.94
C GLU A 457 -10.71 26.31 -6.36
N GLU A 458 -10.46 25.02 -6.59
CA GLU A 458 -10.08 24.50 -7.91
C GLU A 458 -11.27 24.43 -8.89
N LEU A 459 -12.49 24.48 -8.40
CA LEU A 459 -13.72 24.50 -9.21
C LEU A 459 -14.03 25.89 -9.82
N SER A 460 -13.32 26.94 -9.41
CA SER A 460 -13.57 28.32 -9.86
C SER A 460 -13.12 28.66 -11.27
N SER A 461 -12.40 27.76 -11.96
CA SER A 461 -11.93 27.98 -13.33
C SER A 461 -12.93 27.59 -14.42
N SER A 462 -14.02 26.91 -14.08
CA SER A 462 -15.11 26.59 -15.00
C SER A 462 -16.36 27.37 -14.63
N GLY A 463 -16.56 28.48 -15.29
CA GLY A 463 -17.59 29.53 -15.17
C GLY A 463 -19.05 29.17 -14.93
N SER A 464 -19.42 28.38 -13.94
CA SER A 464 -20.79 28.10 -13.54
C SER A 464 -21.12 28.63 -12.14
N SER A 465 -22.26 29.25 -12.09
CA SER A 465 -23.03 29.95 -11.02
C SER A 465 -22.67 29.79 -9.54
N SER A 466 -22.82 30.89 -8.83
CA SER A 466 -22.34 31.31 -7.53
C SER A 466 -22.81 30.55 -6.27
N ALA A 467 -23.59 29.50 -6.33
CA ALA A 467 -24.16 28.82 -5.15
C ALA A 467 -23.44 27.53 -4.72
N SER A 468 -22.53 26.98 -5.55
CA SER A 468 -21.85 25.70 -5.32
C SER A 468 -20.42 25.83 -4.74
N ARG A 469 -19.98 27.02 -4.39
CA ARG A 469 -18.56 27.36 -4.15
C ARG A 469 -17.99 26.97 -2.78
N THR A 470 -18.75 26.31 -1.92
CA THR A 470 -18.33 26.06 -0.53
C THR A 470 -18.14 24.59 -0.16
N LYS A 471 -18.27 23.68 -1.10
CA LYS A 471 -18.26 22.23 -0.79
C LYS A 471 -17.15 21.49 -1.53
N HIS A 472 -16.51 20.56 -0.84
CA HIS A 472 -15.59 19.59 -1.45
C HIS A 472 -16.36 18.67 -2.41
N SER A 473 -15.72 18.28 -3.50
CA SER A 473 -16.28 17.30 -4.44
C SER A 473 -15.39 16.08 -4.58
N LEU A 474 -16.01 14.92 -4.79
CA LEU A 474 -15.31 13.71 -5.15
C LEU A 474 -15.20 13.62 -6.66
N LYS A 475 -13.99 13.29 -7.14
CA LYS A 475 -13.76 12.96 -8.53
C LYS A 475 -13.20 11.56 -8.64
N ARG A 476 -13.91 10.70 -9.35
CA ARG A 476 -13.46 9.36 -9.72
C ARG A 476 -12.68 9.46 -11.01
N ARG A 477 -11.48 8.88 -11.06
CA ARG A 477 -10.57 8.94 -12.20
C ARG A 477 -10.04 7.56 -12.56
N LEU A 478 -9.70 7.42 -13.84
CA LEU A 478 -9.06 6.25 -14.41
C LEU A 478 -7.75 6.67 -15.06
N ARG A 479 -6.64 6.31 -14.45
CA ARG A 479 -5.30 6.56 -14.97
C ARG A 479 -4.74 5.31 -15.60
N ILE A 480 -4.26 5.41 -16.83
CA ILE A 480 -3.74 4.29 -17.60
C ILE A 480 -2.35 4.63 -18.12
N ARG A 481 -1.44 3.70 -17.94
CA ARG A 481 -0.11 3.70 -18.53
C ARG A 481 0.06 2.43 -19.35
N THR A 482 0.27 2.57 -20.65
CA THR A 482 0.60 1.45 -21.53
C THR A 482 2.05 1.59 -21.97
N LEU A 483 2.82 0.54 -21.81
CA LEU A 483 4.24 0.47 -22.12
C LEU A 483 4.48 -0.61 -23.16
N GLN A 484 5.25 -0.24 -24.16
CA GLN A 484 5.82 -1.16 -25.13
C GLN A 484 7.29 -1.40 -24.73
N CYS A 485 7.64 -2.63 -24.43
CA CYS A 485 8.95 -3.01 -23.93
C CYS A 485 9.77 -3.62 -25.07
N GLY A 486 11.07 -3.35 -25.09
CA GLY A 486 11.98 -4.05 -26.00
C GLY A 486 12.36 -5.42 -25.45
N ALA A 487 12.58 -6.42 -26.30
CA ALA A 487 13.23 -7.66 -25.91
C ALA A 487 14.73 -7.59 -26.23
N ALA A 488 15.57 -8.13 -25.32
CA ALA A 488 17.01 -8.19 -25.51
C ALA A 488 17.35 -9.26 -26.57
N GLN A 489 18.18 -8.91 -27.56
CA GLN A 489 18.61 -9.85 -28.58
C GLN A 489 19.70 -10.83 -28.10
N ASN A 490 20.40 -10.43 -27.04
CA ASN A 490 21.46 -11.20 -26.41
C ASN A 490 21.58 -10.84 -24.93
N ILE A 491 22.31 -11.64 -24.17
CA ILE A 491 22.48 -11.50 -22.73
C ILE A 491 23.19 -10.19 -22.33
N ASN A 492 24.06 -9.64 -23.17
CA ASN A 492 24.75 -8.39 -22.87
C ASN A 492 23.78 -7.20 -22.90
N GLU A 493 22.88 -7.14 -23.90
CA GLU A 493 21.83 -6.13 -23.94
C GLU A 493 20.93 -6.20 -22.69
N LEU A 494 20.72 -7.41 -22.14
CA LEU A 494 19.98 -7.58 -20.92
C LEU A 494 20.71 -6.95 -19.73
N TYR A 495 22.02 -7.25 -19.57
CA TYR A 495 22.85 -6.66 -18.50
C TYR A 495 23.00 -5.14 -18.65
N ASP A 496 23.15 -4.63 -19.85
CA ASP A 496 23.28 -3.19 -20.14
C ASP A 496 21.99 -2.41 -19.81
N SER A 497 20.85 -3.10 -19.74
CA SER A 497 19.54 -2.50 -19.47
C SER A 497 19.11 -2.59 -18.01
N VAL A 498 19.95 -3.10 -17.09
CA VAL A 498 19.63 -3.30 -15.67
C VAL A 498 19.45 -1.98 -14.93
N ASP A 499 18.38 -1.88 -14.16
CA ASP A 499 18.17 -0.87 -13.14
C ASP A 499 18.47 -1.47 -11.75
N PRO A 500 19.64 -1.17 -11.15
CA PRO A 500 20.06 -1.82 -9.90
C PRO A 500 19.15 -1.51 -8.70
N GLU A 501 18.49 -0.36 -8.68
CA GLU A 501 17.57 0.00 -7.59
C GLU A 501 16.30 -0.83 -7.65
N VAL A 502 15.76 -1.03 -8.85
CA VAL A 502 14.57 -1.87 -9.04
C VAL A 502 14.88 -3.34 -8.80
N VAL A 503 16.05 -3.80 -9.26
CA VAL A 503 16.54 -5.17 -8.96
C VAL A 503 16.61 -5.38 -7.44
N LEU A 504 17.22 -4.43 -6.72
CA LEU A 504 17.29 -4.53 -5.26
C LEU A 504 15.90 -4.53 -4.62
N SER A 505 14.99 -3.68 -5.08
CA SER A 505 13.62 -3.62 -4.56
C SER A 505 12.90 -4.97 -4.69
N ILE A 506 12.94 -5.59 -5.86
CA ILE A 506 12.34 -6.92 -6.09
C ILE A 506 13.02 -7.98 -5.22
N LEU A 507 14.35 -7.95 -5.12
CA LEU A 507 15.10 -8.89 -4.28
C LEU A 507 14.76 -8.76 -2.80
N VAL A 508 14.61 -7.56 -2.29
CA VAL A 508 14.21 -7.33 -0.90
C VAL A 508 12.85 -8.00 -0.63
N HIS A 509 11.88 -7.81 -1.50
CA HIS A 509 10.57 -8.46 -1.36
C HIS A 509 10.67 -9.98 -1.41
N LYS A 510 11.44 -10.54 -2.35
CA LYS A 510 11.65 -12.00 -2.46
C LYS A 510 12.36 -12.58 -1.23
N VAL A 511 13.36 -11.87 -0.71
CA VAL A 511 14.08 -12.29 0.51
C VAL A 511 13.19 -12.22 1.75
N ILE A 512 12.34 -11.20 1.86
CA ILE A 512 11.36 -11.09 2.94
C ILE A 512 10.39 -12.27 2.87
N LEU A 513 9.83 -12.57 1.70
CA LEU A 513 8.93 -13.70 1.51
C LEU A 513 9.61 -15.03 1.87
N ALA A 514 10.81 -15.29 1.34
CA ALA A 514 11.59 -16.47 1.66
C ALA A 514 11.93 -16.56 3.16
N SER A 515 12.20 -15.42 3.81
CA SER A 515 12.46 -15.37 5.25
C SER A 515 11.24 -15.72 6.08
N LEU A 516 10.05 -15.30 5.64
CA LEU A 516 8.79 -15.65 6.30
C LEU A 516 8.47 -17.14 6.18
N GLU A 517 8.78 -17.75 5.05
CA GLU A 517 8.49 -19.17 4.78
C GLU A 517 9.54 -20.12 5.37
N GLN A 518 10.82 -19.78 5.29
CA GLN A 518 11.94 -20.68 5.55
C GLN A 518 12.87 -20.21 6.68
N GLY A 519 12.67 -18.99 7.17
CA GLY A 519 13.49 -18.37 8.21
C GLY A 519 14.51 -17.35 7.68
N VAL A 520 14.91 -16.43 8.56
CA VAL A 520 15.81 -15.29 8.21
C VAL A 520 17.17 -15.76 7.71
N ARG A 521 17.69 -16.86 8.26
CA ARG A 521 18.98 -17.43 7.84
C ARG A 521 18.94 -17.85 6.37
N GLU A 522 17.90 -18.57 5.98
CA GLU A 522 17.71 -19.03 4.60
C GLU A 522 17.53 -17.86 3.63
N GLY A 523 16.72 -16.86 4.00
CA GLY A 523 16.58 -15.64 3.21
C GLY A 523 17.91 -14.91 2.99
N ARG A 524 18.76 -14.83 4.02
CA ARG A 524 20.11 -14.24 3.89
C ARG A 524 21.04 -15.07 3.01
N MET A 525 21.00 -16.40 3.14
CA MET A 525 21.78 -17.29 2.28
C MET A 525 21.35 -17.16 0.83
N LEU A 526 20.05 -17.17 0.54
CA LEU A 526 19.53 -16.96 -0.80
C LEU A 526 20.02 -15.67 -1.45
N LEU A 527 20.07 -14.59 -0.69
CA LEU A 527 20.56 -13.30 -1.20
C LEU A 527 22.05 -13.34 -1.51
N HIS A 528 22.84 -13.96 -0.64
CA HIS A 528 24.28 -14.16 -0.87
C HIS A 528 24.54 -15.04 -2.10
N ASP A 529 23.87 -16.19 -2.17
CA ASP A 529 24.04 -17.15 -3.26
C ASP A 529 23.59 -16.57 -4.59
N TRP A 530 22.49 -15.80 -4.59
CA TRP A 530 22.06 -15.07 -5.78
C TRP A 530 23.16 -14.16 -6.33
N LEU A 531 23.84 -13.38 -5.48
CA LEU A 531 24.92 -12.51 -5.92
C LEU A 531 26.12 -13.30 -6.50
N VAL A 532 26.44 -14.43 -5.89
CA VAL A 532 27.50 -15.34 -6.39
C VAL A 532 27.11 -15.90 -7.76
N ILE A 533 25.88 -16.37 -7.91
CA ILE A 533 25.35 -16.90 -9.18
C ILE A 533 25.34 -15.82 -10.25
N LEU A 534 24.81 -14.64 -9.96
CA LEU A 534 24.80 -13.52 -10.90
C LEU A 534 26.21 -13.15 -11.38
N THR A 535 27.17 -13.09 -10.47
CA THR A 535 28.57 -12.80 -10.82
C THR A 535 29.17 -13.87 -11.70
N ALA A 536 28.90 -15.16 -11.42
CA ALA A 536 29.38 -16.28 -12.22
C ALA A 536 28.77 -16.27 -13.64
N GLN A 537 27.48 -16.05 -13.76
CA GLN A 537 26.75 -15.99 -15.03
C GLN A 537 27.20 -14.78 -15.89
N TYR A 538 27.38 -13.62 -15.25
CA TYR A 538 27.93 -12.44 -15.94
C TYR A 538 29.31 -12.71 -16.51
N ASN A 539 30.21 -13.30 -15.73
CA ASN A 539 31.56 -13.63 -16.18
C ASN A 539 31.56 -14.67 -17.32
N GLU A 540 30.65 -15.64 -17.28
CA GLU A 540 30.49 -16.62 -18.36
C GLU A 540 29.97 -15.98 -19.64
N ALA A 541 28.98 -15.10 -19.56
CA ALA A 541 28.47 -14.34 -20.70
C ALA A 541 29.55 -13.47 -21.35
N CYS A 542 30.38 -12.81 -20.56
CA CYS A 542 31.50 -12.02 -21.07
C CYS A 542 32.54 -12.86 -21.81
N LYS A 543 32.84 -14.09 -21.38
CA LYS A 543 33.76 -15.00 -22.08
C LYS A 543 33.22 -15.41 -23.46
N VAL A 544 31.96 -15.74 -23.57
CA VAL A 544 31.31 -16.13 -24.83
C VAL A 544 31.44 -15.00 -25.88
N VAL A 545 31.30 -13.74 -25.49
CA VAL A 545 31.42 -12.59 -26.41
C VAL A 545 32.86 -12.44 -26.93
N GLN A 546 33.88 -12.68 -26.09
CA GLN A 546 35.27 -12.64 -26.51
C GLN A 546 35.60 -13.68 -27.60
N TYR A 547 35.02 -14.90 -27.50
CA TYR A 547 35.21 -15.93 -28.51
C TYR A 547 34.49 -15.63 -29.82
N ALA A 548 33.34 -14.96 -29.78
CA ALA A 548 32.53 -14.66 -30.96
C ALA A 548 33.16 -13.58 -31.87
N HIS A 549 33.98 -12.70 -31.33
CA HIS A 549 34.61 -11.59 -32.09
C HIS A 549 36.00 -11.91 -32.69
N GLY A 550 36.50 -13.15 -32.54
CA GLY A 550 37.67 -13.61 -33.31
C GLY A 550 38.95 -12.80 -33.17
N SER A 551 39.08 -11.99 -32.15
CA SER A 551 40.27 -11.17 -31.91
C SER A 551 41.28 -11.94 -31.08
N SER A 552 42.31 -12.45 -31.71
CA SER A 552 43.44 -13.15 -31.08
C SER A 552 44.43 -12.22 -30.39
N THR A 553 44.02 -11.11 -29.89
CA THR A 553 44.83 -10.26 -29.04
C THR A 553 44.33 -10.41 -27.60
N THR A 554 45.18 -10.96 -26.77
CA THR A 554 45.15 -11.08 -25.32
C THR A 554 45.08 -9.71 -24.62
N ALA A 555 44.13 -8.88 -24.96
CA ALA A 555 43.69 -7.80 -24.11
C ALA A 555 42.54 -8.38 -23.25
N HIS A 556 42.88 -8.82 -22.05
CA HIS A 556 41.94 -8.99 -20.97
C HIS A 556 41.18 -7.67 -20.73
N ILE A 557 40.16 -7.43 -21.51
CA ILE A 557 39.12 -6.55 -21.09
C ILE A 557 38.11 -7.45 -20.36
N ASP A 558 38.55 -7.97 -19.23
CA ASP A 558 37.63 -8.34 -18.17
C ASP A 558 37.04 -7.00 -17.70
N VAL A 559 35.94 -6.57 -18.30
CA VAL A 559 35.07 -5.65 -17.60
C VAL A 559 34.55 -6.45 -16.44
N ALA A 560 35.32 -6.47 -15.36
CA ALA A 560 34.98 -7.16 -14.15
C ALA A 560 33.56 -6.72 -13.76
N PHE A 561 32.78 -7.61 -13.20
CA PHE A 561 31.44 -7.30 -12.68
C PHE A 561 31.43 -5.97 -11.88
N SER A 562 32.49 -5.71 -11.12
CA SER A 562 32.71 -4.49 -10.35
C SER A 562 32.91 -3.22 -11.19
N GLN A 563 33.13 -3.32 -12.49
CA GLN A 563 33.31 -2.21 -13.42
C GLN A 563 32.12 -2.01 -14.35
N CYS A 564 31.15 -2.94 -14.36
CA CYS A 564 29.93 -2.79 -15.12
C CYS A 564 29.06 -1.67 -14.51
N PRO A 565 28.79 -0.58 -15.24
CA PRO A 565 28.07 0.58 -14.70
C PRO A 565 26.73 0.23 -14.07
N GLN A 566 26.00 -0.73 -14.64
CA GLN A 566 24.66 -1.14 -14.21
C GLN A 566 24.69 -2.11 -13.01
N LEU A 567 25.75 -2.91 -12.88
CA LEU A 567 25.81 -3.98 -11.87
C LEU A 567 26.75 -3.67 -10.70
N GLN A 568 27.71 -2.74 -10.86
CA GLN A 568 28.74 -2.45 -9.86
C GLN A 568 28.22 -2.02 -8.48
N LEU A 569 27.00 -1.47 -8.41
CA LEU A 569 26.37 -1.06 -7.16
C LEU A 569 25.75 -2.23 -6.40
N LEU A 570 25.32 -3.30 -7.08
CA LEU A 570 24.59 -4.43 -6.48
C LEU A 570 25.35 -5.10 -5.33
N PRO A 571 26.67 -5.39 -5.42
CA PRO A 571 27.40 -5.98 -4.30
C PRO A 571 27.39 -5.11 -3.03
N ARG A 572 27.48 -3.79 -3.19
CA ARG A 572 27.43 -2.85 -2.06
C ARG A 572 26.04 -2.80 -1.44
N LEU A 573 25.00 -2.79 -2.26
CA LEU A 573 23.61 -2.77 -1.82
C LEU A 573 23.24 -4.07 -1.10
N VAL A 574 23.64 -5.23 -1.66
CA VAL A 574 23.45 -6.55 -1.04
C VAL A 574 24.23 -6.64 0.28
N PHE A 575 25.47 -6.16 0.31
CA PHE A 575 26.27 -6.12 1.54
C PHE A 575 25.61 -5.26 2.63
N ALA A 576 25.10 -4.10 2.27
CA ALA A 576 24.38 -3.21 3.18
C ALA A 576 23.11 -3.90 3.73
N LEU A 577 22.35 -4.58 2.86
CA LEU A 577 21.16 -5.32 3.23
C LEU A 577 21.48 -6.50 4.17
N LEU A 578 22.55 -7.24 3.92
CA LEU A 578 23.00 -8.33 4.78
C LEU A 578 23.52 -7.86 6.15
N ARG A 579 24.04 -6.63 6.24
CA ARG A 579 24.57 -6.02 7.47
C ARG A 579 23.52 -5.26 8.26
N ASN A 580 22.53 -4.73 7.57
CA ASN A 580 21.40 -4.18 8.26
C ASN A 580 20.80 -5.33 9.09
N PRO A 581 20.54 -5.15 10.40
CA PRO A 581 19.54 -6.01 10.99
C PRO A 581 18.32 -5.79 10.08
N LEU A 582 18.04 -6.76 9.20
CA LEU A 582 16.65 -6.93 8.77
C LEU A 582 15.92 -6.86 10.08
N PRO A 583 15.20 -5.76 10.38
CA PRO A 583 14.53 -5.69 11.65
C PRO A 583 13.85 -7.05 11.75
N PRO A 584 13.94 -7.74 12.88
CA PRO A 584 13.09 -8.88 13.06
C PRO A 584 11.74 -8.30 12.67
N LEU A 585 11.23 -8.73 11.51
CA LEU A 585 9.87 -8.38 11.14
C LEU A 585 9.08 -8.76 12.35
N PRO A 586 8.53 -7.77 13.04
CA PRO A 586 7.92 -8.00 14.33
C PRO A 586 6.86 -9.04 14.20
#